data_94c8527e44576f99d71c03dc8f8eddfc
#
_entry.id   94c8527e44576f99d71c03dc8f8eddfc
#
_cell.length_a   1.000
_cell.length_b   1.000
_cell.length_c   1.000
_cell.angle_alpha   90.00
_cell.angle_beta   90.00
_cell.angle_gamma   90.00
#
_symmetry.space_group_name_H-M   'P 1'
#
loop_
_entity.id
_entity.type
_entity.pdbx_description
1 polymer ?
#
loop_
_entity_poly.entity_id
_entity_poly.type
_entity_poly.pdbx_seq_one_letter_code
_entity_poly.pdbx_strand_id
1 'polypeptide(L)'
;MNAIILAVLVMLILAMLRVHVVLSLFVGALAGGLSAGLGVSRTMVAFQNGLADGAQIALSYALLGAFAMAVAHSGLPQLLANWLIGRIENDDESASRKAVRTTTMLVLGGLTTMAIMSESLIPVHIAFIPLVVPPLLIVMSRLQLDRRAVACAITFGLVTTYMFLPLGFGRVFLYNTLYRNIKEAGLDVSQVSATQAMGIPALGMVAGLLIAVFVTYRKPRVYQVDAGSGVGSGEEVSGPVEVDRHKIRVALVAVVACFAVQAFLTWTKSEADPLLVGALTGLLLFMATRVVTIAEADDVFTGGMRMMALIG
;
A
#
# COMPACT_ATOMS: atom_id res chain seq x y z
N MET A 1 2.39 18.08 -31.53
CA MET A 1 1.82 17.48 -30.32
C MET A 1 2.96 17.03 -29.45
N ASN A 2 2.93 17.28 -28.14
CA ASN A 2 4.01 16.87 -27.26
C ASN A 2 4.08 15.32 -27.21
N ALA A 3 5.25 14.75 -27.45
CA ALA A 3 5.48 13.30 -27.51
C ALA A 3 5.06 12.57 -26.23
N ILE A 4 5.23 13.23 -25.06
CA ILE A 4 4.81 12.69 -23.76
C ILE A 4 3.28 12.60 -23.68
N ILE A 5 2.56 13.65 -24.13
CA ILE A 5 1.10 13.64 -24.15
C ILE A 5 0.58 12.55 -25.06
N LEU A 6 1.21 12.37 -26.23
CA LEU A 6 0.84 11.30 -27.15
C LEU A 6 1.06 9.93 -26.53
N ALA A 7 2.21 9.69 -25.88
CA ALA A 7 2.50 8.44 -25.17
C ALA A 7 1.43 8.11 -24.14
N VAL A 8 1.08 9.08 -23.28
CA VAL A 8 0.07 8.92 -22.22
C VAL A 8 -1.32 8.67 -22.82
N LEU A 9 -1.70 9.40 -23.88
CA LEU A 9 -2.99 9.20 -24.54
C LEU A 9 -3.10 7.80 -25.15
N VAL A 10 -2.08 7.33 -25.86
CA VAL A 10 -2.05 5.97 -26.44
C VAL A 10 -2.17 4.93 -25.32
N MET A 11 -1.40 5.06 -24.24
CA MET A 11 -1.50 4.18 -23.08
C MET A 11 -2.91 4.15 -22.50
N LEU A 12 -3.53 5.31 -22.26
CA LEU A 12 -4.88 5.39 -21.70
C LEU A 12 -5.93 4.78 -22.63
N ILE A 13 -5.86 5.05 -23.92
CA ILE A 13 -6.80 4.47 -24.90
C ILE A 13 -6.70 2.94 -24.89
N LEU A 14 -5.48 2.38 -24.91
CA LEU A 14 -5.27 0.94 -24.87
C LEU A 14 -5.75 0.33 -23.54
N ALA A 15 -5.51 1.00 -22.42
CA ALA A 15 -6.01 0.57 -21.12
C ALA A 15 -7.54 0.58 -21.05
N MET A 16 -8.21 1.59 -21.64
CA MET A 16 -9.68 1.64 -21.76
C MET A 16 -10.23 0.52 -22.67
N LEU A 17 -9.47 0.12 -23.66
CA LEU A 17 -9.79 -1.03 -24.53
C LEU A 17 -9.51 -2.38 -23.85
N ARG A 18 -9.17 -2.38 -22.55
CA ARG A 18 -8.84 -3.57 -21.76
C ARG A 18 -7.61 -4.33 -22.26
N VAL A 19 -6.71 -3.67 -22.97
CA VAL A 19 -5.38 -4.23 -23.28
C VAL A 19 -4.59 -4.31 -21.98
N HIS A 20 -3.78 -5.36 -21.85
CA HIS A 20 -2.95 -5.55 -20.65
C HIS A 20 -2.08 -4.32 -20.40
N VAL A 21 -2.04 -3.84 -19.13
CA VAL A 21 -1.40 -2.57 -18.75
C VAL A 21 0.06 -2.50 -19.21
N VAL A 22 0.83 -3.60 -19.05
CA VAL A 22 2.23 -3.66 -19.48
C VAL A 22 2.39 -3.42 -20.97
N LEU A 23 1.49 -4.01 -21.79
CA LEU A 23 1.48 -3.79 -23.25
C LEU A 23 1.07 -2.37 -23.58
N SER A 24 0.09 -1.80 -22.86
CA SER A 24 -0.36 -0.42 -23.06
C SER A 24 0.77 0.57 -22.75
N LEU A 25 1.52 0.36 -21.68
CA LEU A 25 2.69 1.15 -21.31
C LEU A 25 3.80 1.05 -22.36
N PHE A 26 4.11 -0.16 -22.82
CA PHE A 26 5.14 -0.41 -23.83
C PHE A 26 4.80 0.26 -25.16
N VAL A 27 3.57 0.06 -25.66
CA VAL A 27 3.11 0.67 -26.93
C VAL A 27 3.03 2.20 -26.79
N GLY A 28 2.59 2.72 -25.66
CA GLY A 28 2.60 4.14 -25.35
C GLY A 28 4.00 4.74 -25.39
N ALA A 29 4.97 4.07 -24.75
CA ALA A 29 6.37 4.49 -24.77
C ALA A 29 6.96 4.49 -26.19
N LEU A 30 6.67 3.45 -26.98
CA LEU A 30 7.08 3.39 -28.39
C LEU A 30 6.48 4.54 -29.21
N ALA A 31 5.17 4.78 -29.09
CA ALA A 31 4.48 5.85 -29.81
C ALA A 31 5.07 7.22 -29.45
N GLY A 32 5.35 7.47 -28.16
CA GLY A 32 6.00 8.70 -27.69
C GLY A 32 7.41 8.87 -28.23
N GLY A 33 8.26 7.84 -28.11
CA GLY A 33 9.64 7.90 -28.57
C GLY A 33 9.77 8.09 -30.09
N LEU A 34 8.92 7.40 -30.85
CA LEU A 34 8.87 7.54 -32.31
C LEU A 34 8.39 8.95 -32.72
N SER A 35 7.36 9.47 -32.05
CA SER A 35 6.85 10.81 -32.32
C SER A 35 7.83 11.92 -31.93
N ALA A 36 8.72 11.65 -30.96
CA ALA A 36 9.84 12.53 -30.61
C ALA A 36 11.02 12.48 -31.60
N GLY A 37 10.94 11.61 -32.63
CA GLY A 37 11.99 11.48 -33.63
C GLY A 37 13.21 10.67 -33.15
N LEU A 38 13.12 9.92 -32.05
CA LEU A 38 14.23 9.12 -31.52
C LEU A 38 14.55 7.91 -32.40
N GLY A 39 13.60 7.46 -33.21
CA GLY A 39 13.69 6.20 -33.95
C GLY A 39 13.56 4.98 -33.02
N VAL A 40 13.39 3.80 -33.58
CA VAL A 40 13.12 2.56 -32.83
C VAL A 40 14.26 2.23 -31.88
N SER A 41 15.51 2.27 -32.35
CA SER A 41 16.68 1.85 -31.55
C SER A 41 16.84 2.69 -30.26
N ARG A 42 16.81 4.03 -30.38
CA ARG A 42 16.98 4.91 -29.24
C ARG A 42 15.78 4.86 -28.30
N THR A 43 14.56 4.68 -28.84
CA THR A 43 13.36 4.48 -28.03
C THR A 43 13.47 3.20 -27.21
N MET A 44 13.98 2.11 -27.78
CA MET A 44 14.18 0.85 -27.05
C MET A 44 15.26 0.97 -25.96
N VAL A 45 16.35 1.65 -26.24
CA VAL A 45 17.40 1.92 -25.23
C VAL A 45 16.85 2.76 -24.08
N ALA A 46 16.09 3.84 -24.39
CA ALA A 46 15.46 4.67 -23.36
C ALA A 46 14.45 3.87 -22.51
N PHE A 47 13.66 3.00 -23.14
CA PHE A 47 12.73 2.11 -22.44
C PHE A 47 13.47 1.12 -21.53
N GLN A 48 14.55 0.49 -22.01
CA GLN A 48 15.36 -0.44 -21.21
C GLN A 48 16.02 0.25 -20.02
N ASN A 49 16.51 1.48 -20.18
CA ASN A 49 17.05 2.26 -19.08
C ASN A 49 15.99 2.57 -18.02
N GLY A 50 14.78 2.95 -18.45
CA GLY A 50 13.66 3.17 -17.53
C GLY A 50 13.25 1.90 -16.77
N LEU A 51 13.33 0.71 -17.41
CA LEU A 51 13.10 -0.56 -16.73
C LEU A 51 14.17 -0.86 -15.69
N ALA A 52 15.45 -0.55 -15.99
CA ALA A 52 16.53 -0.75 -15.04
C ALA A 52 16.34 0.08 -13.77
N ASP A 53 15.90 1.32 -13.90
CA ASP A 53 15.56 2.19 -12.75
C ASP A 53 14.38 1.63 -11.93
N GLY A 54 13.43 0.95 -12.58
CA GLY A 54 12.30 0.28 -11.92
C GLY A 54 12.62 -1.05 -11.25
N ALA A 55 13.71 -1.72 -11.65
CA ALA A 55 14.03 -3.08 -11.18
C ALA A 55 14.28 -3.14 -9.66
N GLN A 56 14.93 -2.15 -9.09
CA GLN A 56 15.17 -2.06 -7.65
C GLN A 56 13.86 -1.94 -6.88
N ILE A 57 12.95 -1.11 -7.38
CA ILE A 57 11.62 -0.90 -6.78
C ILE A 57 10.82 -2.22 -6.86
N ALA A 58 10.85 -2.89 -8.02
CA ALA A 58 10.15 -4.16 -8.21
C ALA A 58 10.67 -5.26 -7.26
N LEU A 59 11.99 -5.34 -7.04
CA LEU A 59 12.59 -6.28 -6.09
C LEU A 59 12.16 -5.96 -4.64
N SER A 60 12.18 -4.68 -4.26
CA SER A 60 11.76 -4.24 -2.93
C SER A 60 10.29 -4.61 -2.69
N TYR A 61 9.43 -4.43 -3.68
CA TYR A 61 8.02 -4.81 -3.62
C TYR A 61 7.81 -6.32 -3.53
N ALA A 62 8.55 -7.11 -4.32
CA ALA A 62 8.48 -8.56 -4.28
C ALA A 62 8.84 -9.10 -2.90
N LEU A 63 9.94 -8.62 -2.31
CA LEU A 63 10.37 -9.00 -0.97
C LEU A 63 9.38 -8.56 0.12
N LEU A 64 8.84 -7.37 -0.02
CA LEU A 64 7.84 -6.86 0.91
C LEU A 64 6.54 -7.65 0.84
N GLY A 65 6.12 -8.04 -0.38
CA GLY A 65 4.99 -8.94 -0.60
C GLY A 65 5.21 -10.31 0.02
N ALA A 66 6.39 -10.88 -0.15
CA ALA A 66 6.77 -12.14 0.50
C ALA A 66 6.76 -12.02 2.03
N PHE A 67 7.28 -10.91 2.57
CA PHE A 67 7.21 -10.63 4.01
C PHE A 67 5.77 -10.53 4.51
N ALA A 68 4.89 -9.82 3.79
CA ALA A 68 3.47 -9.72 4.12
C ALA A 68 2.78 -11.10 4.11
N MET A 69 3.11 -11.96 3.15
CA MET A 69 2.63 -13.35 3.10
C MET A 69 3.13 -14.17 4.30
N ALA A 70 4.41 -14.04 4.67
CA ALA A 70 4.96 -14.70 5.85
C ALA A 70 4.25 -14.26 7.14
N VAL A 71 3.95 -12.95 7.28
CA VAL A 71 3.13 -12.43 8.39
C VAL A 71 1.71 -12.99 8.34
N ALA A 72 1.10 -13.09 7.16
CA ALA A 72 -0.24 -13.67 7.02
C ALA A 72 -0.29 -15.14 7.47
N HIS A 73 0.73 -15.94 7.14
CA HIS A 73 0.85 -17.35 7.58
C HIS A 73 1.12 -17.50 9.08
N SER A 74 1.57 -16.47 9.78
CA SER A 74 1.84 -16.55 11.22
C SER A 74 0.61 -16.59 12.10
N GLY A 75 -0.58 -16.30 11.57
CA GLY A 75 -1.83 -16.17 12.33
C GLY A 75 -1.97 -14.82 13.06
N LEU A 76 -1.03 -13.89 12.92
CA LEU A 76 -1.12 -12.55 13.52
C LEU A 76 -2.34 -11.76 13.04
N PRO A 77 -2.71 -11.77 11.75
CA PRO A 77 -3.93 -11.11 11.28
C PRO A 77 -5.20 -11.66 11.94
N GLN A 78 -5.30 -12.99 12.11
CA GLN A 78 -6.43 -13.65 12.74
C GLN A 78 -6.55 -13.29 14.21
N LEU A 79 -5.43 -13.22 14.92
CA LEU A 79 -5.40 -12.79 16.33
C LEU A 79 -5.90 -11.35 16.47
N LEU A 80 -5.46 -10.43 15.61
CA LEU A 80 -5.93 -9.04 15.60
C LEU A 80 -7.44 -8.95 15.30
N ALA A 81 -7.92 -9.74 14.32
CA ALA A 81 -9.33 -9.81 13.99
C ALA A 81 -10.16 -10.34 15.16
N ASN A 82 -9.73 -11.44 15.81
CA ASN A 82 -10.42 -12.03 16.96
C ASN A 82 -10.43 -11.08 18.18
N TRP A 83 -9.31 -10.39 18.43
CA TRP A 83 -9.24 -9.39 19.49
C TRP A 83 -10.23 -8.24 19.27
N LEU A 84 -10.36 -7.79 18.03
CA LEU A 84 -11.27 -6.70 17.68
C LEU A 84 -12.74 -7.14 17.74
N ILE A 85 -13.03 -8.39 17.28
CA ILE A 85 -14.37 -8.99 17.36
C ILE A 85 -14.81 -9.16 18.81
N GLY A 86 -13.93 -9.69 19.68
CA GLY A 86 -14.24 -9.87 21.10
C GLY A 86 -14.56 -8.56 21.85
N ARG A 87 -14.10 -7.42 21.33
CA ARG A 87 -14.49 -6.11 21.84
C ARG A 87 -15.91 -5.70 21.44
N ILE A 88 -16.44 -6.23 20.35
CA ILE A 88 -17.76 -5.88 19.80
C ILE A 88 -18.85 -6.78 20.40
N GLU A 89 -18.53 -8.05 20.68
CA GLU A 89 -19.49 -9.05 21.18
C GLU A 89 -19.86 -8.87 22.66
N ASN A 90 -19.14 -8.06 23.41
CA ASN A 90 -19.35 -7.86 24.86
C ASN A 90 -20.32 -6.72 25.20
N ASP A 91 -20.99 -6.09 24.23
CA ASP A 91 -21.92 -4.99 24.47
C ASP A 91 -23.39 -5.42 24.31
N ASP A 92 -24.20 -5.11 25.33
CA ASP A 92 -25.66 -5.31 25.36
C ASP A 92 -26.36 -4.66 24.15
N GLU A 93 -27.45 -5.28 23.68
CA GLU A 93 -28.20 -4.92 22.44
C GLU A 93 -28.68 -3.46 22.36
N SER A 94 -28.85 -2.76 23.45
CA SER A 94 -29.27 -1.35 23.50
C SER A 94 -28.06 -0.37 23.43
N ALA A 95 -26.90 -0.78 23.85
CA ALA A 95 -25.62 -0.11 23.67
C ALA A 95 -25.09 -0.27 22.22
N SER A 96 -25.58 -1.30 21.52
CA SER A 96 -25.10 -1.81 20.23
C SER A 96 -24.96 -0.73 19.13
N ARG A 97 -25.94 0.13 18.90
CA ARG A 97 -25.86 1.14 17.81
C ARG A 97 -24.83 2.23 18.06
N LYS A 98 -24.68 2.69 19.31
CA LYS A 98 -23.64 3.67 19.66
C LYS A 98 -22.27 3.01 19.64
N ALA A 99 -22.16 1.79 20.19
CA ALA A 99 -20.94 1.00 20.19
C ALA A 99 -20.45 0.70 18.76
N VAL A 100 -21.32 0.21 17.89
CA VAL A 100 -21.01 -0.02 16.47
C VAL A 100 -20.53 1.24 15.78
N ARG A 101 -21.22 2.38 15.98
CA ARG A 101 -20.81 3.67 15.38
C ARG A 101 -19.46 4.14 15.91
N THR A 102 -19.23 4.03 17.22
CA THR A 102 -17.97 4.42 17.86
C THR A 102 -16.83 3.53 17.36
N THR A 103 -17.04 2.21 17.32
CA THR A 103 -16.04 1.24 16.80
C THR A 103 -15.74 1.50 15.33
N THR A 104 -16.75 1.76 14.51
CA THR A 104 -16.57 2.16 13.10
C THR A 104 -15.70 3.41 12.96
N MET A 105 -15.97 4.45 13.76
CA MET A 105 -15.17 5.68 13.73
C MET A 105 -13.75 5.46 14.24
N LEU A 106 -13.55 4.61 15.25
CA LEU A 106 -12.24 4.23 15.74
C LEU A 106 -11.45 3.44 14.69
N VAL A 107 -12.09 2.52 13.98
CA VAL A 107 -11.47 1.75 12.90
C VAL A 107 -11.07 2.69 11.76
N LEU A 108 -11.98 3.53 11.27
CA LEU A 108 -11.69 4.47 10.19
C LEU A 108 -10.63 5.49 10.60
N GLY A 109 -10.76 6.10 11.76
CA GLY A 109 -9.80 7.07 12.30
C GLY A 109 -8.44 6.44 12.56
N GLY A 110 -8.40 5.25 13.14
CA GLY A 110 -7.18 4.48 13.38
C GLY A 110 -6.45 4.14 12.09
N LEU A 111 -7.17 3.64 11.09
CA LEU A 111 -6.61 3.33 9.76
C LEU A 111 -6.09 4.59 9.06
N THR A 112 -6.85 5.68 9.10
CA THR A 112 -6.41 6.95 8.53
C THR A 112 -5.13 7.44 9.22
N THR A 113 -5.10 7.41 10.54
CA THR A 113 -3.91 7.82 11.33
C THR A 113 -2.70 6.92 11.03
N MET A 114 -2.90 5.60 10.98
CA MET A 114 -1.83 4.67 10.60
C MET A 114 -1.33 4.94 9.19
N ALA A 115 -2.22 5.19 8.23
CA ALA A 115 -1.85 5.52 6.86
C ALA A 115 -1.04 6.82 6.78
N ILE A 116 -1.44 7.86 7.52
CA ILE A 116 -0.70 9.12 7.64
C ILE A 116 0.69 8.90 8.24
N MET A 117 0.78 8.12 9.31
CA MET A 117 2.06 7.83 9.98
C MET A 117 2.98 6.99 9.08
N SER A 118 2.42 6.07 8.32
CA SER A 118 3.14 5.24 7.36
C SER A 118 3.86 6.04 6.28
N GLU A 119 3.29 7.18 5.86
CA GLU A 119 3.93 8.06 4.88
C GLU A 119 4.88 9.09 5.50
N SER A 120 4.55 9.56 6.70
CA SER A 120 5.23 10.72 7.29
C SER A 120 6.43 10.34 8.15
N LEU A 121 6.37 9.20 8.85
CA LEU A 121 7.40 8.79 9.83
C LEU A 121 8.29 7.66 9.31
N ILE A 122 7.71 6.67 8.69
CA ILE A 122 8.40 5.47 8.22
C ILE A 122 7.83 5.13 6.86
N PRO A 123 8.60 5.17 5.77
CA PRO A 123 8.09 4.92 4.42
C PRO A 123 7.75 3.43 4.22
N VAL A 124 6.66 2.99 4.81
CA VAL A 124 6.20 1.59 4.83
C VAL A 124 4.85 1.45 4.13
N HIS A 125 4.43 2.48 3.43
CA HIS A 125 3.12 2.60 2.80
C HIS A 125 2.75 1.39 1.92
N ILE A 126 3.71 0.76 1.29
CA ILE A 126 3.49 -0.38 0.41
C ILE A 126 3.14 -1.65 1.20
N ALA A 127 3.81 -1.88 2.35
CA ALA A 127 3.51 -3.02 3.22
C ALA A 127 2.20 -2.83 3.99
N PHE A 128 1.77 -1.59 4.19
CA PHE A 128 0.62 -1.26 5.00
C PHE A 128 -0.66 -1.91 4.48
N ILE A 129 -0.94 -1.80 3.19
CA ILE A 129 -2.17 -2.33 2.58
C ILE A 129 -2.24 -3.86 2.73
N PRO A 130 -1.27 -4.65 2.24
CA PRO A 130 -1.34 -6.11 2.32
C PRO A 130 -1.28 -6.65 3.75
N LEU A 131 -0.67 -5.92 4.69
CA LEU A 131 -0.57 -6.35 6.07
C LEU A 131 -1.84 -6.06 6.89
N VAL A 132 -2.47 -4.92 6.66
CA VAL A 132 -3.55 -4.41 7.51
C VAL A 132 -4.94 -4.70 6.94
N VAL A 133 -5.10 -4.63 5.62
CA VAL A 133 -6.44 -4.76 5.01
C VAL A 133 -7.04 -6.17 5.13
N PRO A 134 -6.33 -7.28 4.87
CA PRO A 134 -6.92 -8.62 4.93
C PRO A 134 -7.55 -8.96 6.28
N PRO A 135 -6.89 -8.76 7.44
CA PRO A 135 -7.51 -9.03 8.72
C PRO A 135 -8.73 -8.14 9.01
N LEU A 136 -8.73 -6.93 8.46
CA LEU A 136 -9.84 -6.00 8.65
C LEU A 136 -11.07 -6.33 7.80
N LEU A 137 -10.96 -7.12 6.73
CA LEU A 137 -12.11 -7.52 5.91
C LEU A 137 -13.18 -8.26 6.74
N ILE A 138 -12.76 -9.10 7.68
CA ILE A 138 -13.67 -9.82 8.60
C ILE A 138 -14.39 -8.81 9.52
N VAL A 139 -13.63 -7.87 10.08
CA VAL A 139 -14.15 -6.81 10.96
C VAL A 139 -15.13 -5.90 10.21
N MET A 140 -14.77 -5.47 8.99
CA MET A 140 -15.64 -4.66 8.13
C MET A 140 -16.96 -5.38 7.83
N SER A 141 -16.91 -6.69 7.58
CA SER A 141 -18.11 -7.50 7.32
C SER A 141 -19.00 -7.60 8.57
N ARG A 142 -18.42 -7.80 9.76
CA ARG A 142 -19.14 -7.84 11.04
C ARG A 142 -19.77 -6.50 11.41
N LEU A 143 -19.03 -5.42 11.19
CA LEU A 143 -19.53 -4.04 11.40
C LEU A 143 -20.47 -3.57 10.29
N GLN A 144 -20.70 -4.38 9.26
CA GLN A 144 -21.42 -3.98 8.03
C GLN A 144 -20.86 -2.67 7.43
N LEU A 145 -19.57 -2.40 7.63
CA LEU A 145 -18.90 -1.20 7.17
C LEU A 145 -18.65 -1.27 5.66
N ASP A 146 -19.02 -0.24 4.93
CA ASP A 146 -18.76 -0.19 3.50
C ASP A 146 -17.23 -0.12 3.25
N ARG A 147 -16.70 -1.15 2.58
CA ARG A 147 -15.27 -1.27 2.25
C ARG A 147 -14.74 -0.07 1.46
N ARG A 148 -15.61 0.61 0.71
CA ARG A 148 -15.25 1.83 -0.03
C ARG A 148 -14.95 3.01 0.90
N ALA A 149 -15.66 3.14 2.04
CA ALA A 149 -15.33 4.14 3.05
C ALA A 149 -13.91 3.91 3.61
N VAL A 150 -13.56 2.66 3.86
CA VAL A 150 -12.21 2.28 4.33
C VAL A 150 -11.16 2.55 3.26
N ALA A 151 -11.43 2.21 2.02
CA ALA A 151 -10.53 2.53 0.91
C ALA A 151 -10.28 4.04 0.80
N CYS A 152 -11.35 4.87 0.88
CA CYS A 152 -11.21 6.34 0.88
C CYS A 152 -10.37 6.83 2.07
N ALA A 153 -10.55 6.25 3.27
CA ALA A 153 -9.81 6.63 4.47
C ALA A 153 -8.31 6.30 4.35
N ILE A 154 -7.99 5.11 3.87
CA ILE A 154 -6.61 4.67 3.61
C ILE A 154 -5.97 5.53 2.51
N THR A 155 -6.65 5.70 1.38
CA THR A 155 -6.17 6.52 0.27
C THR A 155 -5.90 7.96 0.70
N PHE A 156 -6.78 8.55 1.49
CA PHE A 156 -6.57 9.88 2.04
C PHE A 156 -5.28 9.95 2.87
N GLY A 157 -5.09 9.01 3.79
CA GLY A 157 -3.90 8.98 4.64
C GLY A 157 -2.61 8.78 3.84
N LEU A 158 -2.62 7.85 2.88
CA LEU A 158 -1.45 7.53 2.07
C LEU A 158 -1.11 8.61 1.04
N VAL A 159 -2.11 9.28 0.43
CA VAL A 159 -1.85 10.21 -0.68
C VAL A 159 -1.78 11.66 -0.21
N THR A 160 -2.75 12.11 0.58
CA THR A 160 -2.85 13.54 0.93
C THR A 160 -1.66 14.02 1.75
N THR A 161 -1.15 13.16 2.63
CA THR A 161 -0.12 13.54 3.58
C THR A 161 1.20 13.86 2.89
N TYR A 162 1.70 13.00 2.00
CA TYR A 162 2.98 13.25 1.32
C TYR A 162 2.90 14.36 0.25
N MET A 163 1.71 14.58 -0.30
CA MET A 163 1.51 15.68 -1.27
C MET A 163 1.44 17.05 -0.62
N PHE A 164 1.13 17.12 0.68
CA PHE A 164 0.90 18.38 1.39
C PHE A 164 1.98 18.70 2.42
N LEU A 165 2.39 17.70 3.22
CA LEU A 165 3.37 17.88 4.31
C LEU A 165 4.78 17.50 3.84
N PRO A 166 5.76 18.43 3.94
CA PRO A 166 7.15 18.14 3.60
C PRO A 166 7.86 17.39 4.75
N LEU A 167 7.26 16.28 5.21
CA LEU A 167 7.79 15.42 6.27
C LEU A 167 7.97 14.00 5.74
N GLY A 168 9.00 13.29 6.17
CA GLY A 168 9.29 11.93 5.74
C GLY A 168 9.37 11.80 4.22
N PHE A 169 8.61 10.89 3.64
CA PHE A 169 8.52 10.69 2.20
C PHE A 169 8.01 11.94 1.47
N GLY A 170 7.10 12.70 2.08
CA GLY A 170 6.56 13.93 1.50
C GLY A 170 7.65 14.95 1.18
N ARG A 171 8.70 15.04 2.00
CA ARG A 171 9.85 15.91 1.72
C ARG A 171 10.59 15.47 0.45
N VAL A 172 10.83 14.17 0.31
CA VAL A 172 11.49 13.61 -0.87
C VAL A 172 10.64 13.83 -2.11
N PHE A 173 9.35 13.55 -2.05
CA PHE A 173 8.43 13.73 -3.16
C PHE A 173 8.33 15.22 -3.58
N LEU A 174 8.06 16.13 -2.66
CA LEU A 174 7.82 17.53 -2.96
C LEU A 174 9.08 18.22 -3.50
N TYR A 175 10.23 18.03 -2.86
CA TYR A 175 11.45 18.76 -3.25
C TYR A 175 12.32 18.03 -4.26
N ASN A 176 12.51 16.71 -4.10
CA ASN A 176 13.43 15.96 -4.96
C ASN A 176 12.75 15.49 -6.26
N THR A 177 11.43 15.31 -6.25
CA THR A 177 10.69 14.85 -7.43
C THR A 177 9.92 16.01 -8.06
N LEU A 178 8.93 16.57 -7.35
CA LEU A 178 8.02 17.55 -7.93
C LEU A 178 8.73 18.86 -8.27
N TYR A 179 9.40 19.51 -7.32
CA TYR A 179 10.05 20.80 -7.54
C TYR A 179 11.21 20.70 -8.51
N ARG A 180 11.99 19.61 -8.44
CA ARG A 180 13.07 19.38 -9.40
C ARG A 180 12.53 19.31 -10.83
N ASN A 181 11.50 18.50 -11.08
CA ASN A 181 10.91 18.37 -12.41
C ASN A 181 10.27 19.68 -12.92
N ILE A 182 9.63 20.45 -12.02
CA ILE A 182 9.06 21.76 -12.38
C ILE A 182 10.17 22.74 -12.76
N LYS A 183 11.28 22.75 -12.02
CA LYS A 183 12.45 23.58 -12.31
C LYS A 183 13.13 23.18 -13.61
N GLU A 184 13.28 21.89 -13.87
CA GLU A 184 13.81 21.37 -15.14
C GLU A 184 12.90 21.72 -16.33
N ALA A 185 11.58 21.84 -16.09
CA ALA A 185 10.62 22.33 -17.08
C ALA A 185 10.67 23.85 -17.30
N GLY A 186 11.55 24.59 -16.60
CA GLY A 186 11.79 25.99 -16.80
C GLY A 186 11.00 26.94 -15.89
N LEU A 187 10.30 26.44 -14.88
CA LEU A 187 9.58 27.28 -13.91
C LEU A 187 10.39 27.43 -12.62
N ASP A 188 10.54 28.67 -12.15
CA ASP A 188 11.19 28.91 -10.85
C ASP A 188 10.23 28.67 -9.69
N VAL A 189 10.54 27.69 -8.87
CA VAL A 189 9.78 27.32 -7.68
C VAL A 189 10.49 27.67 -6.36
N SER A 190 11.59 28.44 -6.43
CA SER A 190 12.42 28.76 -5.24
C SER A 190 11.66 29.55 -4.17
N GLN A 191 10.66 30.32 -4.54
CA GLN A 191 9.82 31.14 -3.66
C GLN A 191 8.47 30.49 -3.33
N VAL A 192 8.19 29.28 -3.88
CA VAL A 192 6.90 28.62 -3.70
C VAL A 192 6.96 27.70 -2.50
N SER A 193 6.10 27.95 -1.51
CA SER A 193 5.90 27.00 -0.39
C SER A 193 5.02 25.84 -0.85
N ALA A 194 5.54 24.61 -0.75
CA ALA A 194 4.79 23.40 -1.10
C ALA A 194 3.48 23.30 -0.33
N THR A 195 3.52 23.56 0.98
CA THR A 195 2.34 23.51 1.86
C THR A 195 1.29 24.54 1.47
N GLN A 196 1.71 25.76 1.06
CA GLN A 196 0.75 26.78 0.62
C GLN A 196 0.13 26.42 -0.74
N ALA A 197 0.96 25.97 -1.70
CA ALA A 197 0.47 25.58 -3.02
C ALA A 197 -0.47 24.38 -2.97
N MET A 198 -0.17 23.39 -2.14
CA MET A 198 -0.94 22.16 -2.01
C MET A 198 -2.06 22.24 -0.96
N GLY A 199 -2.21 23.38 -0.27
CA GLY A 199 -3.21 23.59 0.78
C GLY A 199 -4.64 23.45 0.29
N ILE A 200 -4.99 24.06 -0.84
CA ILE A 200 -6.34 23.97 -1.43
C ILE A 200 -6.64 22.54 -1.90
N PRO A 201 -5.78 21.83 -2.68
CA PRO A 201 -5.96 20.44 -2.98
C PRO A 201 -6.13 19.56 -1.73
N ALA A 202 -5.32 19.76 -0.68
CA ALA A 202 -5.42 18.99 0.55
C ALA A 202 -6.77 19.20 1.26
N LEU A 203 -7.26 20.44 1.34
CA LEU A 203 -8.61 20.74 1.85
C LEU A 203 -9.70 20.06 1.03
N GLY A 204 -9.57 20.03 -0.30
CA GLY A 204 -10.45 19.28 -1.19
C GLY A 204 -10.47 17.78 -0.87
N MET A 205 -9.30 17.19 -0.60
CA MET A 205 -9.18 15.78 -0.20
C MET A 205 -9.84 15.52 1.16
N VAL A 206 -9.66 16.42 2.15
CA VAL A 206 -10.36 16.33 3.45
C VAL A 206 -11.86 16.38 3.25
N ALA A 207 -12.37 17.34 2.48
CA ALA A 207 -13.79 17.47 2.18
C ALA A 207 -14.32 16.20 1.47
N GLY A 208 -13.57 15.68 0.50
CA GLY A 208 -13.89 14.42 -0.20
C GLY A 208 -13.98 13.23 0.76
N LEU A 209 -13.04 13.09 1.70
CA LEU A 209 -13.08 12.05 2.72
C LEU A 209 -14.31 12.17 3.61
N LEU A 210 -14.60 13.39 4.09
CA LEU A 210 -15.76 13.63 4.94
C LEU A 210 -17.07 13.30 4.20
N ILE A 211 -17.20 13.71 2.95
CA ILE A 211 -18.36 13.36 2.11
C ILE A 211 -18.44 11.85 1.90
N ALA A 212 -17.33 11.18 1.58
CA ALA A 212 -17.28 9.74 1.37
C ALA A 212 -17.77 8.97 2.63
N VAL A 213 -17.21 9.31 3.80
CA VAL A 213 -17.48 8.59 5.05
C VAL A 213 -18.86 8.92 5.61
N PHE A 214 -19.25 10.20 5.65
CA PHE A 214 -20.46 10.63 6.35
C PHE A 214 -21.71 10.74 5.47
N VAL A 215 -21.54 10.82 4.15
CA VAL A 215 -22.66 10.98 3.21
C VAL A 215 -22.77 9.78 2.29
N THR A 216 -21.75 9.51 1.49
CA THR A 216 -21.83 8.55 0.39
C THR A 216 -21.88 7.10 0.88
N TYR A 217 -20.96 6.71 1.76
CA TYR A 217 -20.76 5.32 2.21
C TYR A 217 -21.19 5.09 3.67
N ARG A 218 -22.07 5.96 4.21
CA ARG A 218 -22.56 5.86 5.60
C ARG A 218 -23.53 4.70 5.86
N LYS A 219 -24.15 4.17 4.79
CA LYS A 219 -25.17 3.12 4.94
C LYS A 219 -24.49 1.77 5.20
N PRO A 220 -25.01 0.98 6.16
CA PRO A 220 -24.53 -0.38 6.39
C PRO A 220 -24.62 -1.20 5.11
N ARG A 221 -23.60 -2.01 4.84
CA ARG A 221 -23.56 -2.90 3.69
C ARG A 221 -23.21 -4.31 4.14
N VAL A 222 -24.11 -5.24 3.81
CA VAL A 222 -23.88 -6.66 4.07
C VAL A 222 -22.98 -7.21 2.96
N TYR A 223 -21.87 -7.83 3.36
CA TYR A 223 -21.02 -8.58 2.47
C TYR A 223 -21.19 -10.06 2.78
N GLN A 224 -21.46 -10.86 1.77
CA GLN A 224 -21.31 -12.30 1.90
C GLN A 224 -19.81 -12.55 2.11
N VAL A 225 -19.49 -13.21 3.19
CA VAL A 225 -18.12 -13.68 3.43
C VAL A 225 -17.99 -14.95 2.61
N ASP A 226 -17.65 -14.80 1.33
CA ASP A 226 -17.18 -15.94 0.55
C ASP A 226 -15.88 -16.40 1.23
N ALA A 227 -15.90 -17.56 1.80
CA ALA A 227 -14.75 -18.20 2.43
C ALA A 227 -13.54 -18.37 1.48
N GLY A 228 -13.71 -18.04 0.20
CA GLY A 228 -12.72 -18.15 -0.85
C GLY A 228 -12.09 -16.86 -1.35
N SER A 229 -12.47 -15.66 -0.86
CA SER A 229 -11.89 -14.39 -1.32
C SER A 229 -10.77 -13.86 -0.41
N GLY A 230 -10.13 -14.72 0.36
CA GLY A 230 -8.84 -14.44 0.97
C GLY A 230 -7.80 -14.37 -0.14
N VAL A 231 -7.19 -13.23 -0.34
CA VAL A 231 -5.93 -13.09 -1.09
C VAL A 231 -4.88 -13.91 -0.34
N GLY A 232 -4.66 -15.12 -0.83
CA GLY A 232 -3.85 -16.14 -0.20
C GLY A 232 -4.60 -17.47 -0.32
N SER A 233 -4.53 -18.10 -1.51
CA SER A 233 -4.98 -19.47 -1.75
C SER A 233 -4.09 -20.43 -0.95
N GLY A 234 -4.46 -20.64 0.28
CA GLY A 234 -3.96 -21.69 1.14
C GLY A 234 -5.10 -22.09 2.05
N GLU A 235 -5.72 -23.23 1.75
CA GLU A 235 -6.63 -24.04 2.55
C GLU A 235 -7.74 -23.32 3.31
N GLU A 236 -8.98 -23.75 3.06
CA GLU A 236 -10.14 -23.49 3.90
C GLU A 236 -9.79 -23.80 5.37
N VAL A 237 -9.50 -22.78 6.13
CA VAL A 237 -9.42 -22.93 7.58
C VAL A 237 -10.83 -22.82 8.14
N SER A 238 -11.58 -23.92 7.99
CA SER A 238 -12.83 -24.17 8.69
C SER A 238 -12.47 -24.79 10.06
N GLY A 239 -12.20 -23.93 11.04
CA GLY A 239 -11.98 -24.37 12.42
C GLY A 239 -11.40 -23.24 13.27
N PRO A 240 -11.50 -23.30 14.61
CA PRO A 240 -10.76 -22.41 15.46
C PRO A 240 -9.26 -22.64 15.19
N VAL A 241 -8.62 -21.68 14.53
CA VAL A 241 -7.18 -21.73 14.27
C VAL A 241 -6.49 -21.76 15.62
N GLU A 242 -5.85 -22.89 15.91
CA GLU A 242 -5.00 -23.01 17.08
C GLU A 242 -3.89 -21.98 16.95
N VAL A 243 -4.03 -20.92 17.75
CA VAL A 243 -3.15 -19.75 17.69
C VAL A 243 -1.79 -20.14 18.27
N ASP A 244 -0.85 -20.49 17.41
CA ASP A 244 0.53 -20.76 17.83
C ASP A 244 1.19 -19.48 18.32
N ARG A 245 1.28 -19.35 19.64
CA ARG A 245 1.89 -18.18 20.31
C ARG A 245 3.35 -17.95 19.89
N HIS A 246 4.06 -19.02 19.48
CA HIS A 246 5.43 -18.88 19.00
C HIS A 246 5.46 -18.17 17.65
N LYS A 247 4.65 -18.61 16.68
CA LYS A 247 4.55 -18.01 15.36
C LYS A 247 4.17 -16.52 15.45
N ILE A 248 3.22 -16.19 16.33
CA ILE A 248 2.78 -14.80 16.53
C ILE A 248 3.89 -13.92 17.14
N ARG A 249 4.61 -14.43 18.15
CA ARG A 249 5.73 -13.68 18.73
C ARG A 249 6.82 -13.41 17.70
N VAL A 250 7.15 -14.42 16.90
CA VAL A 250 8.12 -14.27 15.82
C VAL A 250 7.64 -13.25 14.80
N ALA A 251 6.37 -13.30 14.38
CA ALA A 251 5.80 -12.33 13.45
C ALA A 251 5.88 -10.90 14.00
N LEU A 252 5.54 -10.72 15.28
CA LEU A 252 5.59 -9.41 15.92
C LEU A 252 7.03 -8.88 16.01
N VAL A 253 7.98 -9.73 16.38
CA VAL A 253 9.41 -9.38 16.39
C VAL A 253 9.90 -9.09 14.97
N ALA A 254 9.53 -9.88 13.98
CA ALA A 254 9.92 -9.68 12.58
C ALA A 254 9.37 -8.35 12.01
N VAL A 255 8.11 -8.01 12.32
CA VAL A 255 7.51 -6.73 11.95
C VAL A 255 8.25 -5.57 12.61
N VAL A 256 8.50 -5.64 13.92
CA VAL A 256 9.24 -4.60 14.65
C VAL A 256 10.67 -4.47 14.12
N ALA A 257 11.35 -5.58 13.85
CA ALA A 257 12.71 -5.58 13.32
C ALA A 257 12.75 -4.99 11.90
N CYS A 258 11.80 -5.35 11.04
CA CYS A 258 11.65 -4.79 9.69
C CYS A 258 11.56 -3.26 9.74
N PHE A 259 10.68 -2.73 10.59
CA PHE A 259 10.50 -1.29 10.75
C PHE A 259 11.69 -0.61 11.41
N ALA A 260 12.28 -1.21 12.43
CA ALA A 260 13.46 -0.66 13.11
C ALA A 260 14.65 -0.51 12.15
N VAL A 261 14.88 -1.51 11.31
CA VAL A 261 15.95 -1.46 10.29
C VAL A 261 15.67 -0.39 9.25
N GLN A 262 14.43 -0.28 8.75
CA GLN A 262 14.05 0.78 7.80
C GLN A 262 14.25 2.18 8.41
N ALA A 263 13.77 2.40 9.63
CA ALA A 263 13.93 3.66 10.33
C ALA A 263 15.42 3.98 10.58
N PHE A 264 16.22 3.00 10.98
CA PHE A 264 17.66 3.15 11.20
C PHE A 264 18.40 3.54 9.92
N LEU A 265 18.15 2.83 8.81
CA LEU A 265 18.79 3.13 7.51
C LEU A 265 18.37 4.50 6.97
N THR A 266 17.10 4.88 7.15
CA THR A 266 16.60 6.21 6.76
C THR A 266 17.25 7.30 7.61
N TRP A 267 17.40 7.08 8.91
CA TRP A 267 18.02 8.05 9.82
C TRP A 267 19.51 8.22 9.56
N THR A 268 20.23 7.13 9.31
CA THR A 268 21.67 7.15 8.99
C THR A 268 21.96 7.61 7.57
N LYS A 269 20.92 7.91 6.75
CA LYS A 269 21.05 8.26 5.32
C LYS A 269 21.90 7.25 4.55
N SER A 270 21.72 5.96 4.85
CA SER A 270 22.41 4.88 4.17
C SER A 270 22.07 4.87 2.67
N GLU A 271 23.02 4.49 1.83
CA GLU A 271 22.78 4.26 0.39
C GLU A 271 21.96 2.99 0.12
N ALA A 272 21.88 2.09 1.10
CA ALA A 272 21.08 0.87 0.99
C ALA A 272 19.58 1.20 1.01
N ASP A 273 18.82 0.52 0.15
CA ASP A 273 17.36 0.65 0.12
C ASP A 273 16.73 0.15 1.44
N PRO A 274 16.12 1.04 2.24
CA PRO A 274 15.55 0.66 3.53
C PRO A 274 14.43 -0.37 3.43
N LEU A 275 13.61 -0.32 2.35
CA LEU A 275 12.49 -1.24 2.14
C LEU A 275 13.00 -2.65 1.88
N LEU A 276 13.98 -2.78 0.99
CA LEU A 276 14.59 -4.05 0.63
C LEU A 276 15.26 -4.71 1.84
N VAL A 277 16.11 -3.96 2.55
CA VAL A 277 16.86 -4.50 3.70
C VAL A 277 15.93 -4.82 4.87
N GLY A 278 14.91 -3.99 5.11
CA GLY A 278 13.91 -4.24 6.14
C GLY A 278 13.08 -5.50 5.86
N ALA A 279 12.59 -5.66 4.63
CA ALA A 279 11.83 -6.84 4.23
C ALA A 279 12.67 -8.12 4.31
N LEU A 280 13.92 -8.07 3.83
CA LEU A 280 14.87 -9.19 3.96
C LEU A 280 15.12 -9.56 5.42
N THR A 281 15.32 -8.58 6.30
CA THR A 281 15.52 -8.83 7.73
C THR A 281 14.34 -9.57 8.33
N GLY A 282 13.11 -9.13 8.03
CA GLY A 282 11.90 -9.80 8.49
C GLY A 282 11.76 -11.23 7.96
N LEU A 283 12.00 -11.45 6.66
CA LEU A 283 11.97 -12.78 6.04
C LEU A 283 13.02 -13.72 6.64
N LEU A 284 14.25 -13.24 6.82
CA LEU A 284 15.31 -14.03 7.45
C LEU A 284 14.95 -14.46 8.87
N LEU A 285 14.29 -13.61 9.66
CA LEU A 285 13.79 -13.97 10.98
C LEU A 285 12.72 -15.09 10.91
N PHE A 286 11.79 -15.02 9.97
CA PHE A 286 10.80 -16.08 9.77
C PHE A 286 11.45 -17.42 9.37
N MET A 287 12.45 -17.39 8.49
CA MET A 287 13.17 -18.58 8.06
C MET A 287 14.08 -19.15 9.17
N ALA A 288 14.83 -18.28 9.88
CA ALA A 288 15.71 -18.69 10.98
C ALA A 288 14.95 -19.34 12.14
N THR A 289 13.74 -18.87 12.41
CA THR A 289 12.87 -19.41 13.46
C THR A 289 11.99 -20.60 12.96
N ARG A 290 12.14 -20.97 11.69
CA ARG A 290 11.36 -22.05 11.02
C ARG A 290 9.84 -21.83 11.06
N VAL A 291 9.38 -20.62 11.23
CA VAL A 291 7.97 -20.25 11.08
C VAL A 291 7.52 -20.35 9.62
N VAL A 292 8.44 -20.02 8.72
CA VAL A 292 8.36 -20.32 7.28
C VAL A 292 9.47 -21.30 6.97
N THR A 293 9.12 -22.50 6.52
CA THR A 293 10.09 -23.51 6.12
C THR A 293 10.61 -23.22 4.71
N ILE A 294 11.76 -23.81 4.36
CA ILE A 294 12.34 -23.66 3.01
C ILE A 294 11.37 -24.20 1.94
N ALA A 295 10.59 -25.22 2.25
CA ALA A 295 9.58 -25.76 1.34
C ALA A 295 8.42 -24.79 1.11
N GLU A 296 8.03 -24.03 2.12
CA GLU A 296 6.97 -23.02 2.03
C GLU A 296 7.48 -21.68 1.48
N ALA A 297 8.80 -21.48 1.42
CA ALA A 297 9.37 -20.22 0.97
C ALA A 297 8.97 -19.89 -0.48
N ASP A 298 8.90 -20.88 -1.37
CA ASP A 298 8.50 -20.68 -2.77
C ASP A 298 7.05 -20.19 -2.86
N ASP A 299 6.14 -20.77 -2.09
CA ASP A 299 4.73 -20.34 -2.03
C ASP A 299 4.58 -18.94 -1.45
N VAL A 300 5.35 -18.61 -0.40
CA VAL A 300 5.38 -17.28 0.22
C VAL A 300 5.88 -16.22 -0.77
N PHE A 301 6.99 -16.50 -1.47
CA PHE A 301 7.52 -15.57 -2.49
C PHE A 301 6.58 -15.44 -3.69
N THR A 302 6.08 -16.54 -4.22
CA THR A 302 5.14 -16.53 -5.36
C THR A 302 3.85 -15.83 -5.00
N GLY A 303 3.29 -16.08 -3.83
CA GLY A 303 2.10 -15.41 -3.31
C GLY A 303 2.33 -13.91 -3.12
N GLY A 304 3.48 -13.52 -2.56
CA GLY A 304 3.89 -12.14 -2.40
C GLY A 304 4.05 -11.41 -3.73
N MET A 305 4.71 -12.02 -4.71
CA MET A 305 4.86 -11.45 -6.05
C MET A 305 3.49 -11.28 -6.75
N ARG A 306 2.61 -12.27 -6.66
CA ARG A 306 1.24 -12.17 -7.23
C ARG A 306 0.45 -11.04 -6.60
N MET A 307 0.53 -10.88 -5.28
CA MET A 307 -0.14 -9.80 -4.56
C MET A 307 0.39 -8.43 -5.00
N MET A 308 1.71 -8.28 -5.15
CA MET A 308 2.32 -7.02 -5.59
C MET A 308 2.08 -6.72 -7.06
N ALA A 309 2.01 -7.74 -7.94
CA ALA A 309 1.66 -7.55 -9.35
C ALA A 309 0.24 -7.00 -9.58
N LEU A 310 -0.64 -7.07 -8.57
CA LEU A 310 -1.98 -6.45 -8.60
C LEU A 310 -1.97 -4.99 -8.15
N ILE A 311 -0.91 -4.56 -7.44
CA ILE A 311 -0.78 -3.23 -6.84
C ILE A 311 0.11 -2.31 -7.70
N GLY A 312 1.14 -2.87 -8.34
CA GLY A 312 2.06 -2.16 -9.23
C GLY A 312 1.66 -2.24 -10.68
#